data_bc4ebd02860d855e6d8e715c3bdb5dfc
#
_entry.id   bc4ebd02860d855e6d8e715c3bdb5dfc
#
_cell.length_a   1.000
_cell.length_b   1.000
_cell.length_c   1.000
_cell.angle_alpha   90.00
_cell.angle_beta   90.00
_cell.angle_gamma   90.00
#
_symmetry.space_group_name_H-M   'P 1'
#
loop_
_entity.id
_entity.type
_entity.pdbx_description
1 polymer ?
#
loop_
_entity_poly.entity_id
_entity_poly.type
_entity_poly.pdbx_seq_one_letter_code
_entity_poly.pdbx_strand_id
1 'polypeptide(L)'
;MHHDEWIAEIEAMKEKFPLKHEEGLTGPFVIEEIYKATDGQAVITTDVGQHQMWAAQYYRYTSPRTLLTSGGLGTMGFGLGAAMGAKMGRPDKTVINIAGDGCFRMNMNELATLSRHNIPVIEVVVNNHVLGMVRQWQTLFYGKRYSNTVLQDQADFVKVAEALGV
;
A
#
# COMPACT_ATOMS: atom_id res chain seq x y z
N MET A 1 -21.10 -18.39 16.50
CA MET A 1 -20.93 -17.27 17.44
C MET A 1 -21.50 -16.06 16.73
N HIS A 2 -22.53 -15.43 17.30
CA HIS A 2 -23.16 -14.24 16.72
C HIS A 2 -22.50 -13.00 17.31
N HIS A 3 -22.18 -12.02 16.47
CA HIS A 3 -21.51 -10.79 16.87
C HIS A 3 -22.34 -9.56 16.45
N ASP A 4 -23.64 -9.71 16.34
CA ASP A 4 -24.55 -8.72 15.74
C ASP A 4 -24.52 -7.38 16.49
N GLU A 5 -24.49 -7.40 17.84
CA GLU A 5 -24.38 -6.19 18.65
C GLU A 5 -23.05 -5.47 18.42
N TRP A 6 -21.95 -6.20 18.38
CA TRP A 6 -20.62 -5.61 18.13
C TRP A 6 -20.50 -5.05 16.72
N ILE A 7 -21.05 -5.73 15.73
CA ILE A 7 -21.09 -5.23 14.34
C ILE A 7 -21.93 -3.95 14.28
N ALA A 8 -23.10 -3.90 14.93
CA ALA A 8 -23.93 -2.71 14.98
C ALA A 8 -23.21 -1.51 15.64
N GLU A 9 -22.44 -1.76 16.69
CA GLU A 9 -21.62 -0.71 17.33
C GLU A 9 -20.54 -0.18 16.38
N ILE A 10 -19.85 -1.06 15.64
CA ILE A 10 -18.84 -0.68 14.66
C ILE A 10 -19.47 0.17 13.54
N GLU A 11 -20.61 -0.23 13.00
CA GLU A 11 -21.29 0.53 11.94
C GLU A 11 -21.75 1.90 12.44
N ALA A 12 -22.29 2.00 13.67
CA ALA A 12 -22.62 3.27 14.28
C ALA A 12 -21.40 4.19 14.46
N MET A 13 -20.23 3.62 14.80
CA MET A 13 -18.97 4.38 14.85
C MET A 13 -18.52 4.88 13.48
N LYS A 14 -18.64 4.07 12.43
CA LYS A 14 -18.33 4.48 11.06
C LYS A 14 -19.22 5.61 10.57
N GLU A 15 -20.51 5.58 10.90
CA GLU A 15 -21.44 6.67 10.58
C GLU A 15 -21.09 7.96 11.34
N LYS A 16 -20.73 7.85 12.61
CA LYS A 16 -20.35 8.98 13.45
C LYS A 16 -19.03 9.61 13.07
N PHE A 17 -18.06 8.78 12.61
CA PHE A 17 -16.71 9.19 12.27
C PHE A 17 -16.34 8.71 10.86
N PRO A 18 -17.01 9.22 9.80
CA PRO A 18 -16.74 8.80 8.44
C PRO A 18 -15.32 9.16 8.02
N LEU A 19 -14.66 8.25 7.34
CA LEU A 19 -13.40 8.53 6.69
C LEU A 19 -13.62 9.56 5.58
N LYS A 20 -12.83 10.61 5.58
CA LYS A 20 -12.88 11.68 4.58
C LYS A 20 -11.45 12.00 4.14
N HIS A 21 -11.29 12.36 2.88
CA HIS A 21 -10.06 12.89 2.34
C HIS A 21 -10.33 14.09 1.46
N GLU A 22 -9.29 14.87 1.19
CA GLU A 22 -9.36 16.02 0.29
C GLU A 22 -9.57 15.57 -1.15
N GLU A 23 -10.16 16.44 -1.98
CA GLU A 23 -10.31 16.21 -3.40
C GLU A 23 -8.95 16.24 -4.13
N GLY A 24 -8.85 15.50 -5.23
CA GLY A 24 -7.66 15.43 -6.07
C GLY A 24 -6.88 14.13 -5.93
N LEU A 25 -5.68 14.10 -6.49
CA LEU A 25 -4.81 12.93 -6.49
C LEU A 25 -4.15 12.75 -5.11
N THR A 26 -4.87 12.14 -4.19
CA THR A 26 -4.40 11.82 -2.84
C THR A 26 -4.17 10.32 -2.67
N GLY A 27 -3.43 9.92 -1.63
CA GLY A 27 -3.25 8.50 -1.30
C GLY A 27 -4.58 7.76 -1.11
N PRO A 28 -5.50 8.25 -0.27
CA PRO A 28 -6.83 7.66 -0.15
C PRO A 28 -7.58 7.52 -1.46
N PHE A 29 -7.57 8.54 -2.31
CA PHE A 29 -8.19 8.49 -3.63
C PHE A 29 -7.63 7.34 -4.49
N VAL A 30 -6.31 7.17 -4.52
CA VAL A 30 -5.68 6.05 -5.26
C VAL A 30 -6.19 4.71 -4.76
N ILE A 31 -6.31 4.53 -3.45
CA ILE A 31 -6.81 3.27 -2.86
C ILE A 31 -8.26 3.02 -3.25
N GLU A 32 -9.11 4.04 -3.23
CA GLU A 32 -10.51 3.91 -3.64
C GLU A 32 -10.65 3.57 -5.13
N GLU A 33 -9.81 4.15 -5.98
CA GLU A 33 -9.80 3.83 -7.41
C GLU A 33 -9.31 2.39 -7.67
N ILE A 34 -8.32 1.90 -6.92
CA ILE A 34 -7.89 0.50 -6.96
C ILE A 34 -9.06 -0.42 -6.55
N TYR A 35 -9.78 -0.07 -5.48
CA TYR A 35 -10.96 -0.83 -5.06
C TYR A 35 -12.02 -0.89 -6.16
N LYS A 36 -12.36 0.25 -6.76
CA LYS A 36 -13.35 0.32 -7.85
C LYS A 36 -12.91 -0.48 -9.08
N ALA A 37 -11.66 -0.34 -9.50
CA ALA A 37 -11.11 -1.02 -10.66
C ALA A 37 -11.06 -2.56 -10.50
N THR A 38 -11.01 -3.05 -9.28
CA THR A 38 -10.92 -4.49 -8.96
C THR A 38 -12.22 -5.08 -8.39
N ASP A 39 -13.25 -4.25 -8.21
CA ASP A 39 -14.47 -4.61 -7.48
C ASP A 39 -14.16 -5.28 -6.11
N GLY A 40 -13.08 -4.83 -5.46
CA GLY A 40 -12.61 -5.35 -4.18
C GLY A 40 -12.11 -6.81 -4.23
N GLN A 41 -11.90 -7.40 -5.40
CA GLN A 41 -11.56 -8.81 -5.56
C GLN A 41 -10.04 -9.09 -5.63
N ALA A 42 -9.21 -8.05 -5.66
CA ALA A 42 -7.76 -8.21 -5.68
C ALA A 42 -7.20 -8.64 -4.32
N VAL A 43 -6.07 -9.32 -4.36
CA VAL A 43 -5.20 -9.46 -3.19
C VAL A 43 -4.31 -8.23 -3.13
N ILE A 44 -4.38 -7.52 -2.04
CA ILE A 44 -3.58 -6.32 -1.79
C ILE A 44 -2.39 -6.69 -0.90
N THR A 45 -1.21 -6.37 -1.35
CA THR A 45 -0.03 -6.34 -0.50
C THR A 45 0.38 -4.91 -0.25
N THR A 46 0.97 -4.60 0.88
CA THR A 46 1.45 -3.26 1.15
C THR A 46 2.87 -3.27 1.67
N ASP A 47 3.60 -2.26 1.31
CA ASP A 47 4.74 -1.83 2.09
C ASP A 47 4.31 -1.02 3.32
N VAL A 48 5.26 -0.40 4.01
CA VAL A 48 5.04 0.23 5.32
C VAL A 48 5.15 1.75 5.25
N GLY A 49 4.09 2.43 5.67
CA GLY A 49 4.01 3.89 5.66
C GLY A 49 2.57 4.40 5.62
N GLN A 50 2.37 5.64 5.19
CA GLN A 50 1.02 6.21 5.05
C GLN A 50 0.17 5.41 4.06
N HIS A 51 0.75 4.93 2.97
CA HIS A 51 0.07 4.08 1.98
C HIS A 51 -0.47 2.78 2.59
N GLN A 52 0.22 2.18 3.58
CA GLN A 52 -0.26 1.04 4.35
C GLN A 52 -1.53 1.39 5.14
N MET A 53 -1.51 2.53 5.83
CA MET A 53 -2.67 2.99 6.59
C MET A 53 -3.85 3.30 5.66
N TRP A 54 -3.62 3.94 4.53
CA TRP A 54 -4.67 4.22 3.55
C TRP A 54 -5.25 2.93 2.96
N ALA A 55 -4.41 1.96 2.62
CA ALA A 55 -4.87 0.67 2.13
C ALA A 55 -5.75 -0.06 3.17
N ALA A 56 -5.38 0.00 4.45
CA ALA A 56 -6.17 -0.59 5.53
C ALA A 56 -7.51 0.13 5.77
N GLN A 57 -7.57 1.45 5.53
CA GLN A 57 -8.74 2.27 5.84
C GLN A 57 -9.72 2.39 4.67
N TYR A 58 -9.23 2.56 3.45
CA TYR A 58 -10.05 2.93 2.28
C TYR A 58 -10.31 1.76 1.31
N TYR A 59 -9.52 0.68 1.35
CA TYR A 59 -9.85 -0.53 0.61
C TYR A 59 -10.82 -1.40 1.42
N ARG A 60 -11.97 -1.74 0.86
CA ARG A 60 -12.98 -2.54 1.55
C ARG A 60 -12.72 -4.03 1.34
N TYR A 61 -12.10 -4.66 2.32
CA TYR A 61 -11.82 -6.09 2.29
C TYR A 61 -13.08 -6.90 2.60
N THR A 62 -13.48 -7.76 1.67
CA THR A 62 -14.68 -8.60 1.78
C THR A 62 -14.37 -10.09 1.94
N SER A 63 -13.10 -10.46 1.81
CA SER A 63 -12.64 -11.84 1.89
C SER A 63 -11.43 -11.96 2.81
N PRO A 64 -11.33 -13.04 3.60
CA PRO A 64 -10.17 -13.24 4.46
C PRO A 64 -8.89 -13.47 3.63
N ARG A 65 -7.74 -13.09 4.20
CA ARG A 65 -6.41 -13.29 3.59
C ARG A 65 -6.22 -12.59 2.25
N THR A 66 -6.88 -11.44 2.05
CA THR A 66 -6.71 -10.60 0.87
C THR A 66 -5.93 -9.31 1.15
N LEU A 67 -5.51 -9.09 2.39
CA LEU A 67 -4.51 -8.08 2.78
C LEU A 67 -3.29 -8.77 3.37
N LEU A 68 -2.14 -8.54 2.76
CA LEU A 68 -0.84 -9.00 3.25
C LEU A 68 0.04 -7.79 3.54
N THR A 69 0.39 -7.62 4.80
CA THR A 69 1.12 -6.44 5.26
C THR A 69 2.03 -6.77 6.44
N SER A 70 3.15 -6.08 6.55
CA SER A 70 4.01 -6.17 7.73
C SER A 70 3.46 -5.31 8.87
N GLY A 71 2.34 -5.76 9.48
CA GLY A 71 1.64 -5.03 10.53
C GLY A 71 2.27 -5.12 11.92
N GLY A 72 3.18 -6.06 12.14
CA GLY A 72 3.88 -6.24 13.41
C GLY A 72 5.20 -5.47 13.45
N LEU A 73 6.19 -5.90 12.69
CA LEU A 73 7.51 -5.27 12.68
C LEU A 73 7.59 -4.01 11.81
N GLY A 74 6.66 -3.80 10.88
CA GLY A 74 6.68 -2.65 10.00
C GLY A 74 7.89 -2.63 9.08
N THR A 75 8.16 -3.75 8.40
CA THR A 75 9.35 -3.91 7.56
C THR A 75 9.15 -3.26 6.21
N MET A 76 9.84 -2.16 5.96
CA MET A 76 9.90 -1.52 4.64
C MET A 76 10.60 -2.46 3.63
N GLY A 77 10.06 -2.53 2.40
CA GLY A 77 10.52 -3.48 1.37
C GLY A 77 9.84 -4.86 1.42
N PHE A 78 8.89 -5.07 2.34
CA PHE A 78 8.13 -6.33 2.43
C PHE A 78 7.18 -6.57 1.26
N GLY A 79 6.59 -5.50 0.73
CA GLY A 79 5.39 -5.55 -0.13
C GLY A 79 5.61 -6.31 -1.43
N LEU A 80 6.67 -6.00 -2.18
CA LEU A 80 6.94 -6.63 -3.48
C LEU A 80 7.18 -8.14 -3.35
N GLY A 81 7.99 -8.57 -2.36
CA GLY A 81 8.20 -9.99 -2.09
C GLY A 81 6.93 -10.73 -1.68
N ALA A 82 6.10 -10.09 -0.86
CA ALA A 82 4.79 -10.62 -0.47
C ALA A 82 3.84 -10.74 -1.67
N ALA A 83 3.86 -9.78 -2.60
CA ALA A 83 3.07 -9.80 -3.83
C ALA A 83 3.47 -10.97 -4.75
N MET A 84 4.77 -11.20 -4.91
CA MET A 84 5.26 -12.38 -5.65
C MET A 84 4.74 -13.67 -5.04
N GLY A 85 4.88 -13.83 -3.72
CA GLY A 85 4.38 -15.01 -3.01
C GLY A 85 2.87 -15.16 -3.12
N ALA A 86 2.12 -14.07 -2.99
CA ALA A 86 0.67 -14.06 -3.15
C ALA A 86 0.24 -14.51 -4.55
N LYS A 87 0.91 -14.00 -5.59
CA LYS A 87 0.59 -14.37 -6.98
C LYS A 87 0.92 -15.82 -7.29
N MET A 88 2.02 -16.34 -6.74
CA MET A 88 2.37 -17.75 -6.86
C MET A 88 1.37 -18.65 -6.13
N GLY A 89 0.90 -18.24 -4.96
CA GLY A 89 -0.09 -18.99 -4.17
C GLY A 89 -1.53 -18.85 -4.69
N ARG A 90 -1.84 -17.76 -5.37
CA ARG A 90 -3.17 -17.45 -5.94
C ARG A 90 -3.04 -16.94 -7.36
N PRO A 91 -2.68 -17.81 -8.31
CA PRO A 91 -2.51 -17.44 -9.72
C PRO A 91 -3.81 -16.95 -10.38
N ASP A 92 -4.94 -17.34 -9.83
CA ASP A 92 -6.30 -16.96 -10.24
C ASP A 92 -6.65 -15.50 -9.89
N LYS A 93 -5.93 -14.86 -8.95
CA LYS A 93 -6.26 -13.52 -8.46
C LYS A 93 -5.37 -12.44 -9.07
N THR A 94 -5.94 -11.26 -9.23
CA THR A 94 -5.15 -10.04 -9.41
C THR A 94 -4.46 -9.74 -8.09
N VAL A 95 -3.15 -9.51 -8.15
CA VAL A 95 -2.34 -9.12 -6.99
C VAL A 95 -1.77 -7.73 -7.24
N ILE A 96 -2.00 -6.83 -6.30
CA ILE A 96 -1.53 -5.44 -6.37
C ILE A 96 -0.70 -5.15 -5.14
N ASN A 97 0.55 -4.73 -5.35
CA ASN A 97 1.36 -4.16 -4.28
C ASN A 97 1.21 -2.64 -4.23
N ILE A 98 1.03 -2.10 -3.04
CA ILE A 98 0.94 -0.66 -2.80
C ILE A 98 2.16 -0.28 -1.96
N ALA A 99 3.09 0.43 -2.58
CA ALA A 99 4.34 0.85 -1.98
C ALA A 99 4.47 2.38 -1.95
N GLY A 100 5.15 2.91 -0.96
CA GLY A 100 5.70 4.26 -1.02
C GLY A 100 7.05 4.24 -1.74
N ASP A 101 7.46 5.37 -2.28
CA ASP A 101 8.72 5.54 -2.98
C ASP A 101 9.95 5.14 -2.13
N GLY A 102 9.94 5.45 -0.84
CA GLY A 102 11.00 5.03 0.08
C GLY A 102 11.07 3.53 0.31
N CYS A 103 9.93 2.84 0.36
CA CYS A 103 9.86 1.39 0.52
C CYS A 103 10.24 0.66 -0.77
N PHE A 104 9.70 1.10 -1.90
CA PHE A 104 9.97 0.50 -3.20
C PHE A 104 11.46 0.42 -3.52
N ARG A 105 12.23 1.46 -3.15
CA ARG A 105 13.69 1.49 -3.32
C ARG A 105 14.43 0.37 -2.61
N MET A 106 13.87 -0.18 -1.55
CA MET A 106 14.56 -1.20 -0.75
C MET A 106 14.64 -2.55 -1.47
N ASN A 107 13.65 -2.85 -2.32
CA ASN A 107 13.56 -4.14 -3.00
C ASN A 107 13.20 -4.06 -4.49
N MET A 108 13.32 -2.89 -5.13
CA MET A 108 13.02 -2.72 -6.56
C MET A 108 13.86 -3.62 -7.49
N ASN A 109 15.00 -4.12 -7.01
CA ASN A 109 15.81 -5.11 -7.72
C ASN A 109 15.03 -6.43 -7.97
N GLU A 110 14.04 -6.74 -7.15
CA GLU A 110 13.19 -7.93 -7.32
C GLU A 110 12.21 -7.83 -8.50
N LEU A 111 12.10 -6.68 -9.14
CA LEU A 111 11.44 -6.57 -10.45
C LEU A 111 12.09 -7.50 -11.49
N ALA A 112 13.41 -7.69 -11.40
CA ALA A 112 14.10 -8.66 -12.24
C ALA A 112 13.62 -10.11 -11.98
N THR A 113 13.23 -10.43 -10.75
CA THR A 113 12.65 -11.73 -10.39
C THR A 113 11.24 -11.87 -10.97
N LEU A 114 10.41 -10.82 -10.92
CA LEU A 114 9.09 -10.79 -11.58
C LEU A 114 9.22 -11.08 -13.08
N SER A 115 10.10 -10.34 -13.75
CA SER A 115 10.36 -10.47 -15.19
C SER A 115 10.86 -11.86 -15.52
N ARG A 116 11.89 -12.34 -14.84
CA ARG A 116 12.51 -13.66 -15.10
C ARG A 116 11.50 -14.80 -15.00
N HIS A 117 10.57 -14.74 -14.08
CA HIS A 117 9.63 -15.81 -13.78
C HIS A 117 8.21 -15.56 -14.31
N ASN A 118 8.02 -14.46 -15.06
CA ASN A 118 6.71 -14.04 -15.58
C ASN A 118 5.62 -14.00 -14.51
N ILE A 119 5.93 -13.40 -13.35
CA ILE A 119 4.98 -13.28 -12.24
C ILE A 119 4.19 -11.97 -12.41
N PRO A 120 2.93 -12.01 -12.85
CA PRO A 120 2.15 -10.80 -13.15
C PRO A 120 1.59 -10.15 -11.87
N VAL A 121 2.34 -9.24 -11.30
CA VAL A 121 1.96 -8.36 -10.20
C VAL A 121 1.78 -6.95 -10.72
N ILE A 122 0.82 -6.22 -10.19
CA ILE A 122 0.67 -4.78 -10.42
C ILE A 122 1.36 -4.05 -9.27
N GLU A 123 2.38 -3.26 -9.59
CA GLU A 123 3.09 -2.43 -8.62
C GLU A 123 2.57 -0.99 -8.67
N VAL A 124 2.04 -0.49 -7.57
CA VAL A 124 1.56 0.89 -7.44
C VAL A 124 2.46 1.64 -6.48
N VAL A 125 3.28 2.53 -7.02
CA VAL A 125 4.19 3.36 -6.22
C VAL A 125 3.55 4.72 -5.94
N VAL A 126 3.19 4.97 -4.69
CA VAL A 126 2.73 6.28 -4.21
C VAL A 126 3.97 7.16 -3.99
N ASN A 127 4.36 7.86 -5.05
CA ASN A 127 5.58 8.67 -5.08
C ASN A 127 5.29 10.10 -4.64
N ASN A 128 5.56 10.42 -3.39
CA ASN A 128 5.39 11.75 -2.83
C ASN A 128 6.73 12.41 -2.42
N HIS A 129 7.85 11.78 -2.75
CA HIS A 129 9.22 12.22 -2.46
C HIS A 129 9.52 12.42 -0.97
N VAL A 130 8.77 11.77 -0.10
CA VAL A 130 9.02 11.83 1.35
C VAL A 130 8.77 10.50 2.04
N LEU A 131 9.46 10.25 3.16
CA LEU A 131 9.09 9.21 4.11
C LEU A 131 7.85 9.69 4.89
N GLY A 132 6.68 9.53 4.29
CA GLY A 132 5.45 10.21 4.67
C GLY A 132 5.03 9.99 6.12
N MET A 133 5.10 8.75 6.63
CA MET A 133 4.74 8.45 8.03
C MET A 133 5.71 9.11 9.00
N VAL A 134 7.02 9.05 8.75
CA VAL A 134 8.03 9.70 9.60
C VAL A 134 7.83 11.22 9.62
N ARG A 135 7.59 11.82 8.46
CA ARG A 135 7.28 13.25 8.35
C ARG A 135 5.99 13.62 9.08
N GLN A 136 4.97 12.79 9.03
CA GLN A 136 3.74 12.98 9.79
C GLN A 136 4.01 13.04 11.30
N TRP A 137 4.83 12.14 11.82
CA TRP A 137 5.24 12.15 13.23
C TRP A 137 6.02 13.40 13.59
N GLN A 138 6.95 13.82 12.73
CA GLN A 138 7.69 15.07 12.94
C GLN A 138 6.76 16.28 12.97
N THR A 139 5.69 16.26 12.17
CA THR A 139 4.67 17.30 12.18
C THR A 139 3.87 17.32 13.48
N LEU A 140 3.39 16.16 13.91
CA LEU A 140 2.45 16.05 15.02
C LEU A 140 3.13 16.12 16.39
N PHE A 141 4.30 15.50 16.55
CA PHE A 141 4.90 15.28 17.86
C PHE A 141 6.24 15.99 18.07
N TYR A 142 6.91 16.43 17.00
CA TYR A 142 8.26 17.00 17.08
C TYR A 142 8.32 18.48 16.66
N GLY A 143 7.19 19.19 16.76
CA GLY A 143 7.15 20.64 16.50
C GLY A 143 7.59 21.03 15.09
N LYS A 144 7.28 20.17 14.10
CA LYS A 144 7.66 20.37 12.68
C LYS A 144 9.18 20.45 12.43
N ARG A 145 9.96 19.85 13.32
CA ARG A 145 11.43 19.74 13.14
C ARG A 145 11.73 18.60 12.16
N TYR A 146 11.70 18.89 10.88
CA TYR A 146 11.91 17.92 9.82
C TYR A 146 13.39 17.59 9.65
N SER A 147 13.71 16.28 9.60
CA SER A 147 15.07 15.79 9.37
C SER A 147 15.02 14.46 8.61
N ASN A 148 15.83 14.39 7.55
CA ASN A 148 16.08 13.16 6.77
C ASN A 148 14.81 12.44 6.24
N THR A 149 13.73 13.17 5.96
CA THR A 149 12.47 12.60 5.47
C THR A 149 12.18 12.94 4.02
N VAL A 150 12.91 13.87 3.42
CA VAL A 150 12.75 14.23 2.02
C VAL A 150 13.69 13.38 1.16
N LEU A 151 13.13 12.72 0.14
CA LEU A 151 13.86 11.93 -0.83
C LEU A 151 14.18 12.83 -2.04
N GLN A 152 15.40 13.37 -2.07
CA GLN A 152 15.81 14.42 -3.02
C GLN A 152 16.32 13.90 -4.38
N ASP A 153 16.27 12.60 -4.61
CA ASP A 153 16.70 12.05 -5.89
C ASP A 153 15.62 12.18 -6.97
N GLN A 154 16.04 11.96 -8.21
CA GLN A 154 15.21 12.02 -9.40
C GLN A 154 14.98 10.61 -10.00
N ALA A 155 14.90 9.58 -9.15
CA ALA A 155 14.68 8.23 -9.63
C ALA A 155 13.34 8.12 -10.37
N ASP A 156 13.42 7.69 -11.61
CA ASP A 156 12.27 7.38 -12.46
C ASP A 156 11.97 5.89 -12.32
N PHE A 157 11.01 5.56 -11.48
CA PHE A 157 10.67 4.17 -11.19
C PHE A 157 10.09 3.42 -12.38
N VAL A 158 9.46 4.12 -13.32
CA VAL A 158 8.95 3.51 -14.54
C VAL A 158 10.11 3.05 -15.41
N LYS A 159 11.11 3.90 -15.63
CA LYS A 159 12.32 3.50 -16.38
C LYS A 159 13.11 2.39 -15.69
N VAL A 160 13.13 2.35 -14.36
CA VAL A 160 13.75 1.25 -13.62
C VAL A 160 12.99 -0.05 -13.89
N ALA A 161 11.67 -0.05 -13.86
CA ALA A 161 10.84 -1.22 -14.16
C ALA A 161 11.08 -1.70 -15.61
N GLU A 162 11.01 -0.79 -16.59
CA GLU A 162 11.29 -1.08 -18.00
C GLU A 162 12.69 -1.69 -18.20
N ALA A 163 13.71 -1.12 -17.54
CA ALA A 163 15.09 -1.62 -17.64
C ALA A 163 15.27 -3.02 -17.02
N LEU A 164 14.41 -3.40 -16.07
CA LEU A 164 14.39 -4.74 -15.46
C LEU A 164 13.39 -5.70 -16.13
N GLY A 165 12.74 -5.25 -17.21
CA GLY A 165 11.87 -6.07 -18.05
C GLY A 165 10.42 -6.23 -17.52
N VAL A 166 9.96 -5.25 -16.75
CA VAL A 166 8.58 -5.20 -16.23
C VAL A 166 7.79 -4.09 -16.90
#